data_158b71e8091e80e6372342313f7afc79
#
_entry.id   158b71e8091e80e6372342313f7afc79
#
_cell.length_a   1.000
_cell.length_b   1.000
_cell.length_c   1.000
_cell.angle_alpha   90.00
_cell.angle_beta   90.00
_cell.angle_gamma   90.00
#
_symmetry.space_group_name_H-M   'P 1'
#
loop_
_entity.id
_entity.type
_entity.pdbx_description
1 polymer ?
#
loop_
_entity_poly.entity_id
_entity_poly.type
_entity_poly.pdbx_seq_one_letter_code
_entity_poly.pdbx_strand_id
1 'polypeptide(L)'
;MSAEARILVGCGQITWLRFGPNGAEWLVPEDEVHAQIAQAGYAGAPCGPGERSPAEALAFYHRLGMQPAPGYFGADFWVAEQHDDIVARARAFAQFSAAVGLTEMYVATGGWAYQSPCGKNRSQLAGQITAEDGLTDAEMRQFATTLADVCRATLAEGVASCFHNHVGTVIETRAEFERLLALMPNDLLFLGPDTGHLAWAGDDPVAFCRDYASRIKTLHVKDINQAVAEQGRREGWDYQTFSKHGIWTELGRGAIDFGQIFADLKAAGFAGWAIVETDVTQLATPLESAIVSRQYLRSLGL
;
A
#
# COMPACT_ATOMS: atom_id res chain seq x y z
N MET A 1 2.41 27.86 -18.61
CA MET A 1 2.48 26.45 -19.02
C MET A 1 2.22 25.66 -17.76
N SER A 2 1.08 24.96 -17.66
CA SER A 2 0.81 24.04 -16.56
C SER A 2 1.87 22.94 -16.62
N ALA A 3 2.57 22.67 -15.52
CA ALA A 3 3.42 21.49 -15.43
C ALA A 3 2.56 20.28 -15.84
N GLU A 4 3.00 19.51 -16.84
CA GLU A 4 2.33 18.25 -17.17
C GLU A 4 2.25 17.42 -15.90
N ALA A 5 1.05 16.92 -15.58
CA ALA A 5 0.81 16.07 -14.45
C ALA A 5 1.71 14.82 -14.57
N ARG A 6 2.72 14.71 -13.73
CA ARG A 6 3.73 13.66 -13.83
C ARG A 6 3.46 12.56 -12.82
N ILE A 7 3.38 11.33 -13.31
CA ILE A 7 3.40 10.14 -12.45
C ILE A 7 4.86 9.84 -12.08
N LEU A 8 5.15 9.82 -10.79
CA LEU A 8 6.45 9.41 -10.25
C LEU A 8 6.40 7.92 -9.90
N VAL A 9 7.42 7.18 -10.28
CA VAL A 9 7.50 5.75 -10.01
C VAL A 9 8.52 5.48 -8.91
N GLY A 10 8.05 5.03 -7.76
CA GLY A 10 8.86 4.60 -6.63
C GLY A 10 8.87 3.08 -6.47
N CYS A 11 9.72 2.59 -5.56
CA CYS A 11 9.78 1.18 -5.19
C CYS A 11 9.72 1.03 -3.67
N GLY A 12 8.81 0.19 -3.17
CA GLY A 12 8.74 -0.21 -1.78
C GLY A 12 9.93 -1.12 -1.41
N GLN A 13 10.39 -1.00 -0.18
CA GLN A 13 11.54 -1.77 0.32
C GLN A 13 11.16 -3.20 0.76
N ILE A 14 9.87 -3.55 0.74
CA ILE A 14 9.35 -4.81 1.31
C ILE A 14 9.99 -6.05 0.69
N THR A 15 10.36 -6.02 -0.59
CA THR A 15 11.02 -7.14 -1.29
C THR A 15 12.38 -7.50 -0.67
N TRP A 16 13.04 -6.56 0.02
CA TRP A 16 14.31 -6.76 0.73
C TRP A 16 14.13 -7.14 2.20
N LEU A 17 12.90 -7.37 2.66
CA LEU A 17 12.61 -7.81 4.01
C LEU A 17 12.31 -9.31 4.05
N ARG A 18 12.76 -9.95 5.13
CA ARG A 18 12.34 -11.29 5.51
C ARG A 18 11.53 -11.19 6.79
N PHE A 19 10.31 -11.70 6.77
CA PHE A 19 9.47 -11.74 7.96
C PHE A 19 9.68 -13.08 8.69
N GLY A 20 10.03 -13.00 9.96
CA GLY A 20 10.26 -14.14 10.84
C GLY A 20 9.56 -13.98 12.18
N PRO A 21 9.73 -14.95 13.10
CA PRO A 21 9.09 -14.92 14.43
C PRO A 21 9.47 -13.69 15.27
N ASN A 22 10.63 -13.10 14.99
CA ASN A 22 11.17 -11.93 15.72
C ASN A 22 10.89 -10.60 15.01
N GLY A 23 10.05 -10.60 13.97
CA GLY A 23 9.75 -9.42 13.15
C GLY A 23 10.39 -9.44 11.77
N ALA A 24 10.51 -8.26 11.17
CA ALA A 24 11.11 -8.08 9.85
C ALA A 24 12.63 -7.87 9.98
N GLU A 25 13.40 -8.53 9.12
CA GLU A 25 14.85 -8.42 9.02
C GLU A 25 15.25 -8.01 7.60
N TRP A 26 16.22 -7.11 7.46
CA TRP A 26 16.77 -6.74 6.18
C TRP A 26 17.63 -7.87 5.60
N LEU A 27 17.42 -8.21 4.31
CA LEU A 27 18.26 -9.16 3.58
C LEU A 27 19.65 -8.61 3.29
N VAL A 28 19.76 -7.28 3.16
CA VAL A 28 20.98 -6.50 3.02
C VAL A 28 20.82 -5.21 3.85
N PRO A 29 21.90 -4.48 4.18
CA PRO A 29 21.77 -3.22 4.92
C PRO A 29 20.82 -2.23 4.25
N GLU A 30 20.05 -1.47 5.02
CA GLU A 30 19.03 -0.52 4.52
C GLU A 30 19.58 0.46 3.48
N ASP A 31 20.79 0.98 3.68
CA ASP A 31 21.43 1.89 2.72
C ASP A 31 21.71 1.22 1.38
N GLU A 32 22.02 -0.08 1.40
CA GLU A 32 22.21 -0.89 0.18
C GLU A 32 20.87 -1.15 -0.52
N VAL A 33 19.77 -1.37 0.23
CA VAL A 33 18.42 -1.46 -0.35
C VAL A 33 18.11 -0.23 -1.19
N HIS A 34 18.29 0.96 -0.64
CA HIS A 34 18.03 2.21 -1.36
C HIS A 34 18.96 2.41 -2.56
N ALA A 35 20.24 2.00 -2.45
CA ALA A 35 21.16 2.03 -3.58
C ALA A 35 20.73 1.09 -4.71
N GLN A 36 20.21 -0.10 -4.38
CA GLN A 36 19.66 -1.05 -5.36
C GLN A 36 18.38 -0.53 -6.01
N ILE A 37 17.49 0.14 -5.25
CA ILE A 37 16.30 0.82 -5.79
C ILE A 37 16.70 1.92 -6.79
N ALA A 38 17.68 2.75 -6.44
CA ALA A 38 18.23 3.75 -7.35
C ALA A 38 18.84 3.13 -8.60
N GLN A 39 19.61 2.04 -8.44
CA GLN A 39 20.21 1.26 -9.54
C GLN A 39 19.15 0.70 -10.49
N ALA A 40 18.01 0.25 -9.98
CA ALA A 40 16.87 -0.22 -10.81
C ALA A 40 16.21 0.92 -11.59
N GLY A 41 16.48 2.19 -11.25
CA GLY A 41 16.03 3.39 -11.96
C GLY A 41 14.67 3.89 -11.51
N TYR A 42 14.36 3.74 -10.24
CA TYR A 42 13.18 4.35 -9.60
C TYR A 42 13.47 5.79 -9.17
N ALA A 43 12.42 6.63 -9.19
CA ALA A 43 12.52 8.04 -8.81
C ALA A 43 12.58 8.24 -7.28
N GLY A 44 12.17 7.25 -6.50
CA GLY A 44 12.15 7.34 -5.05
C GLY A 44 11.76 6.03 -4.37
N ALA A 45 11.74 6.07 -3.04
CA ALA A 45 11.26 4.99 -2.19
C ALA A 45 10.48 5.55 -0.99
N PRO A 46 9.52 4.79 -0.40
CA PRO A 46 8.78 5.20 0.77
C PRO A 46 9.69 5.72 1.90
N CYS A 47 9.27 6.83 2.52
CA CYS A 47 10.01 7.50 3.57
C CYS A 47 9.05 7.87 4.72
N GLY A 48 9.47 7.64 5.94
CA GLY A 48 8.69 7.94 7.15
C GLY A 48 9.58 8.22 8.34
N PRO A 49 9.00 8.54 9.50
CA PRO A 49 9.75 8.70 10.74
C PRO A 49 10.56 7.46 11.08
N GLY A 50 11.82 7.65 11.47
CA GLY A 50 12.77 6.61 11.83
C GLY A 50 13.98 7.21 12.49
N GLU A 51 15.16 6.62 12.29
CA GLU A 51 16.41 7.09 12.88
C GLU A 51 16.91 8.41 12.29
N ARG A 52 16.54 8.71 11.01
CA ARG A 52 16.97 9.93 10.33
C ARG A 52 15.99 11.08 10.61
N SER A 53 16.50 12.24 10.94
CA SER A 53 15.74 13.47 10.89
C SER A 53 15.27 13.78 9.45
N PRO A 54 14.26 14.63 9.24
CA PRO A 54 13.83 15.00 7.89
C PRO A 54 14.95 15.53 6.97
N ALA A 55 15.85 16.34 7.53
CA ALA A 55 16.99 16.89 6.77
C ALA A 55 17.99 15.81 6.36
N GLU A 56 18.29 14.86 7.26
CA GLU A 56 19.16 13.72 6.98
C GLU A 56 18.53 12.77 5.96
N ALA A 57 17.21 12.52 6.05
CA ALA A 57 16.46 11.73 5.08
C ALA A 57 16.53 12.38 3.68
N LEU A 58 16.24 13.67 3.56
CA LEU A 58 16.38 14.39 2.28
C LEU A 58 17.79 14.29 1.71
N ALA A 59 18.81 14.54 2.52
CA ALA A 59 20.21 14.44 2.09
C ALA A 59 20.56 13.02 1.64
N PHE A 60 20.04 12.00 2.31
CA PHE A 60 20.24 10.59 1.96
C PHE A 60 19.64 10.25 0.60
N TYR A 61 18.36 10.56 0.37
CA TYR A 61 17.70 10.31 -0.91
C TYR A 61 18.36 11.07 -2.07
N HIS A 62 18.70 12.36 -1.85
CA HIS A 62 19.33 13.18 -2.88
C HIS A 62 20.73 12.65 -3.29
N ARG A 63 21.52 12.12 -2.35
CA ARG A 63 22.81 11.47 -2.70
C ARG A 63 22.66 10.29 -3.65
N LEU A 64 21.52 9.60 -3.59
CA LEU A 64 21.20 8.48 -4.47
C LEU A 64 20.50 8.92 -5.77
N GLY A 65 20.27 10.23 -5.98
CA GLY A 65 19.50 10.74 -7.12
C GLY A 65 18.00 10.44 -7.03
N MET A 66 17.51 10.13 -5.85
CA MET A 66 16.10 9.81 -5.57
C MET A 66 15.42 10.91 -4.76
N GLN A 67 14.10 10.76 -4.59
CA GLN A 67 13.27 11.58 -3.71
C GLN A 67 12.57 10.69 -2.67
N PRO A 68 12.25 11.22 -1.47
CA PRO A 68 11.27 10.59 -0.60
C PRO A 68 9.94 10.38 -1.34
N ALA A 69 9.32 9.23 -1.14
CA ALA A 69 7.98 8.89 -1.61
C ALA A 69 7.04 8.67 -0.42
N PRO A 70 5.70 8.68 -0.61
CA PRO A 70 4.75 8.52 0.49
C PRO A 70 5.03 7.29 1.34
N GLY A 71 5.19 7.51 2.63
CA GLY A 71 5.41 6.47 3.62
C GLY A 71 4.11 5.85 4.12
N TYR A 72 4.21 4.77 4.89
CA TYR A 72 3.11 3.91 5.29
C TYR A 72 2.85 4.00 6.80
N PHE A 73 1.66 4.49 7.19
CA PHE A 73 1.19 4.56 8.57
C PHE A 73 0.11 3.51 8.80
N GLY A 74 0.41 2.53 9.66
CA GLY A 74 -0.51 1.45 10.04
C GLY A 74 -1.05 1.61 11.45
N ALA A 75 -2.37 1.36 11.64
CA ALA A 75 -3.00 1.37 12.95
C ALA A 75 -4.30 0.56 12.99
N ASP A 76 -4.69 0.14 14.19
CA ASP A 76 -5.94 -0.59 14.43
C ASP A 76 -7.07 0.41 14.74
N PHE A 77 -7.57 1.11 13.72
CA PHE A 77 -8.52 2.22 13.83
C PHE A 77 -9.85 1.86 14.52
N TRP A 78 -10.23 0.58 14.56
CA TRP A 78 -11.46 0.11 15.22
C TRP A 78 -11.30 -0.06 16.74
N VAL A 79 -10.08 0.05 17.27
CA VAL A 79 -9.79 -0.09 18.71
C VAL A 79 -9.95 1.28 19.38
N ALA A 80 -11.08 1.49 20.08
CA ALA A 80 -11.45 2.78 20.65
C ALA A 80 -10.43 3.31 21.67
N GLU A 81 -9.83 2.43 22.44
CA GLU A 81 -8.84 2.78 23.49
C GLU A 81 -7.53 3.33 22.91
N GLN A 82 -7.27 3.09 21.62
CA GLN A 82 -6.06 3.56 20.93
C GLN A 82 -6.30 4.88 20.17
N HIS A 83 -7.53 5.41 20.14
CA HIS A 83 -7.93 6.54 19.30
C HIS A 83 -6.96 7.73 19.41
N ASP A 84 -6.76 8.25 20.62
CA ASP A 84 -5.94 9.47 20.82
C ASP A 84 -4.47 9.24 20.45
N ASP A 85 -3.93 8.06 20.79
CA ASP A 85 -2.56 7.66 20.42
C ASP A 85 -2.39 7.56 18.90
N ILE A 86 -3.35 6.91 18.22
CA ILE A 86 -3.33 6.79 16.75
C ILE A 86 -3.33 8.17 16.09
N VAL A 87 -4.21 9.08 16.53
CA VAL A 87 -4.29 10.44 15.98
C VAL A 87 -2.99 11.21 16.21
N ALA A 88 -2.41 11.10 17.41
CA ALA A 88 -1.14 11.77 17.74
C ALA A 88 0.02 11.26 16.89
N ARG A 89 0.14 9.93 16.75
CA ARG A 89 1.18 9.29 15.91
C ARG A 89 1.03 9.64 14.43
N ALA A 90 -0.21 9.65 13.92
CA ALA A 90 -0.49 10.02 12.53
C ALA A 90 -0.11 11.48 12.26
N ARG A 91 -0.40 12.40 13.20
CA ARG A 91 0.04 13.81 13.10
C ARG A 91 1.56 13.91 13.05
N ALA A 92 2.27 13.23 13.94
CA ALA A 92 3.73 13.23 13.95
C ALA A 92 4.31 12.66 12.64
N PHE A 93 3.69 11.62 12.09
CA PHE A 93 4.06 11.07 10.79
C PHE A 93 3.84 12.10 9.67
N ALA A 94 2.71 12.80 9.66
CA ALA A 94 2.42 13.84 8.67
C ALA A 94 3.39 15.03 8.77
N GLN A 95 3.78 15.46 9.99
CA GLN A 95 4.80 16.48 10.19
C GLN A 95 6.14 16.09 9.58
N PHE A 96 6.57 14.85 9.77
CA PHE A 96 7.77 14.32 9.10
C PHE A 96 7.60 14.36 7.58
N SER A 97 6.47 13.85 7.07
CA SER A 97 6.17 13.80 5.63
C SER A 97 6.20 15.19 5.00
N ALA A 98 5.56 16.18 5.62
CA ALA A 98 5.59 17.58 5.18
C ALA A 98 7.02 18.15 5.19
N ALA A 99 7.81 17.85 6.22
CA ALA A 99 9.19 18.31 6.34
C ALA A 99 10.13 17.73 5.27
N VAL A 100 9.81 16.56 4.69
CA VAL A 100 10.52 16.00 3.53
C VAL A 100 9.87 16.35 2.19
N GLY A 101 8.86 17.23 2.18
CA GLY A 101 8.22 17.74 0.95
C GLY A 101 7.13 16.85 0.39
N LEU A 102 6.60 15.89 1.15
CA LEU A 102 5.49 15.04 0.76
C LEU A 102 4.14 15.70 1.11
N THR A 103 3.17 15.53 0.25
CA THR A 103 1.79 16.00 0.41
C THR A 103 0.78 14.86 0.59
N GLU A 104 1.24 13.61 0.52
CA GLU A 104 0.47 12.40 0.73
C GLU A 104 1.22 11.42 1.65
N MET A 105 0.46 10.60 2.36
CA MET A 105 0.93 9.42 3.07
C MET A 105 -0.08 8.29 2.96
N TYR A 106 0.38 7.04 2.96
CA TYR A 106 -0.53 5.91 3.08
C TYR A 106 -1.02 5.78 4.51
N VAL A 107 -2.30 5.48 4.66
CA VAL A 107 -2.90 5.05 5.92
C VAL A 107 -3.54 3.67 5.71
N ALA A 108 -3.19 2.72 6.54
CA ALA A 108 -3.62 1.34 6.41
C ALA A 108 -3.98 0.75 7.77
N THR A 109 -4.74 -0.31 7.75
CA THR A 109 -5.16 -0.99 8.97
C THR A 109 -4.42 -2.30 9.16
N GLY A 110 -4.31 -2.72 10.41
CA GLY A 110 -3.88 -4.07 10.80
C GLY A 110 -5.06 -5.03 10.87
N GLY A 111 -5.05 -5.87 11.92
CA GLY A 111 -6.13 -6.82 12.18
C GLY A 111 -5.85 -8.24 11.71
N TRP A 112 -4.59 -8.58 11.45
CA TRP A 112 -4.18 -9.94 11.09
C TRP A 112 -4.70 -11.01 12.05
N ALA A 113 -4.76 -10.68 13.34
CA ALA A 113 -5.25 -11.54 14.40
C ALA A 113 -6.74 -11.34 14.73
N TYR A 114 -7.45 -10.46 14.01
CA TYR A 114 -8.87 -10.24 14.21
C TYR A 114 -9.65 -11.54 13.98
N GLN A 115 -10.43 -11.94 14.97
CA GLN A 115 -11.13 -13.23 14.98
C GLN A 115 -12.47 -13.13 14.27
N SER A 116 -12.64 -13.93 13.25
CA SER A 116 -13.92 -14.13 12.59
C SER A 116 -14.84 -15.06 13.41
N PRO A 117 -16.17 -14.95 13.28
CA PRO A 117 -17.14 -15.86 13.89
C PRO A 117 -16.91 -17.34 13.56
N CYS A 118 -16.25 -17.66 12.46
CA CYS A 118 -15.89 -19.03 12.09
C CYS A 118 -14.71 -19.61 12.91
N GLY A 119 -14.10 -18.84 13.81
CA GLY A 119 -12.99 -19.26 14.67
C GLY A 119 -11.61 -19.18 14.01
N LYS A 120 -11.51 -18.62 12.80
CA LYS A 120 -10.25 -18.29 12.12
C LYS A 120 -9.96 -16.80 12.21
N ASN A 121 -8.70 -16.41 12.18
CA ASN A 121 -8.32 -15.00 12.09
C ASN A 121 -8.18 -14.54 10.61
N ARG A 122 -8.04 -13.24 10.39
CA ARG A 122 -7.95 -12.64 9.05
C ARG A 122 -6.78 -13.18 8.23
N SER A 123 -5.62 -13.42 8.85
CA SER A 123 -4.47 -14.03 8.18
C SER A 123 -4.75 -15.46 7.69
N GLN A 124 -5.56 -16.24 8.45
CA GLN A 124 -5.96 -17.59 8.08
C GLN A 124 -7.05 -17.62 6.99
N LEU A 125 -7.76 -16.51 6.79
CA LEU A 125 -8.82 -16.33 5.79
C LEU A 125 -8.39 -15.52 4.57
N ALA A 126 -7.11 -15.19 4.46
CA ALA A 126 -6.57 -14.31 3.42
C ALA A 126 -7.06 -14.68 2.00
N GLY A 127 -7.68 -13.71 1.29
CA GLY A 127 -8.25 -13.92 -0.04
C GLY A 127 -9.52 -14.78 -0.09
N GLN A 128 -10.15 -15.07 1.08
CA GLN A 128 -11.29 -16.01 1.18
C GLN A 128 -12.37 -15.54 2.14
N ILE A 129 -12.31 -14.30 2.60
CA ILE A 129 -13.26 -13.75 3.56
C ILE A 129 -14.66 -13.62 2.97
N THR A 130 -15.65 -13.69 3.85
CA THR A 130 -17.05 -13.41 3.56
C THR A 130 -17.52 -12.17 4.32
N ALA A 131 -18.73 -11.70 4.05
CA ALA A 131 -19.29 -10.55 4.76
C ALA A 131 -19.39 -10.75 6.29
N GLU A 132 -19.50 -12.01 6.74
CA GLU A 132 -19.61 -12.37 8.16
C GLU A 132 -18.25 -12.26 8.89
N ASP A 133 -17.14 -12.27 8.14
CA ASP A 133 -15.78 -12.22 8.68
C ASP A 133 -15.27 -10.79 8.94
N GLY A 134 -16.05 -9.79 8.52
CA GLY A 134 -15.70 -8.37 8.63
C GLY A 134 -15.95 -7.79 10.02
N LEU A 135 -15.53 -6.52 10.18
CA LEU A 135 -15.86 -5.74 11.37
C LEU A 135 -17.37 -5.63 11.56
N THR A 136 -17.81 -5.68 12.81
CA THR A 136 -19.19 -5.35 13.17
C THR A 136 -19.52 -3.90 12.79
N ASP A 137 -20.81 -3.54 12.76
CA ASP A 137 -21.21 -2.16 12.47
C ASP A 137 -20.71 -1.15 13.51
N ALA A 138 -20.57 -1.57 14.76
CA ALA A 138 -20.03 -0.72 15.82
C ALA A 138 -18.53 -0.48 15.61
N GLU A 139 -17.75 -1.52 15.32
CA GLU A 139 -16.32 -1.42 15.05
C GLU A 139 -16.03 -0.63 13.77
N MET A 140 -16.83 -0.82 12.71
CA MET A 140 -16.68 -0.04 11.47
C MET A 140 -16.99 1.43 11.68
N ARG A 141 -17.97 1.79 12.50
CA ARG A 141 -18.21 3.20 12.89
C ARG A 141 -17.09 3.77 13.73
N GLN A 142 -16.53 2.99 14.67
CA GLN A 142 -15.36 3.41 15.45
C GLN A 142 -14.15 3.61 14.52
N PHE A 143 -13.93 2.68 13.60
CA PHE A 143 -12.89 2.78 12.58
C PHE A 143 -13.01 4.10 11.79
N ALA A 144 -14.20 4.37 11.25
CA ALA A 144 -14.45 5.60 10.48
C ALA A 144 -14.24 6.87 11.32
N THR A 145 -14.63 6.85 12.60
CA THR A 145 -14.42 7.97 13.53
C THR A 145 -12.94 8.25 13.74
N THR A 146 -12.16 7.22 14.10
CA THR A 146 -10.72 7.36 14.33
C THR A 146 -10.00 7.79 13.04
N LEU A 147 -10.33 7.16 11.90
CA LEU A 147 -9.73 7.51 10.62
C LEU A 147 -10.07 8.94 10.18
N ALA A 148 -11.30 9.42 10.45
CA ALA A 148 -11.66 10.80 10.15
C ALA A 148 -10.83 11.80 10.95
N ASP A 149 -10.57 11.54 12.24
CA ASP A 149 -9.74 12.40 13.07
C ASP A 149 -8.27 12.33 12.67
N VAL A 150 -7.76 11.15 12.25
CA VAL A 150 -6.45 11.02 11.61
C VAL A 150 -6.36 11.88 10.35
N CYS A 151 -7.34 11.78 9.43
CA CYS A 151 -7.35 12.57 8.20
C CYS A 151 -7.36 14.09 8.48
N ARG A 152 -8.14 14.56 9.48
CA ARG A 152 -8.14 15.96 9.89
C ARG A 152 -6.77 16.39 10.44
N ALA A 153 -6.17 15.54 11.29
CA ALA A 153 -4.87 15.82 11.88
C ALA A 153 -3.76 15.89 10.83
N THR A 154 -3.75 14.99 9.85
CA THR A 154 -2.74 14.98 8.78
C THR A 154 -2.94 16.13 7.79
N LEU A 155 -4.19 16.43 7.41
CA LEU A 155 -4.50 17.57 6.54
C LEU A 155 -4.13 18.91 7.17
N ALA A 156 -4.22 19.04 8.51
CA ALA A 156 -3.76 20.23 9.21
C ALA A 156 -2.23 20.47 9.07
N GLU A 157 -1.47 19.41 8.81
CA GLU A 157 -0.04 19.46 8.51
C GLU A 157 0.26 19.55 6.97
N GLY A 158 -0.80 19.67 6.15
CA GLY A 158 -0.68 19.74 4.68
C GLY A 158 -0.51 18.40 3.98
N VAL A 159 -0.78 17.28 4.67
CA VAL A 159 -0.59 15.92 4.14
C VAL A 159 -1.91 15.17 4.06
N ALA A 160 -2.26 14.70 2.87
CA ALA A 160 -3.46 13.91 2.63
C ALA A 160 -3.25 12.44 3.05
N SER A 161 -4.18 11.91 3.84
CA SER A 161 -4.25 10.47 4.14
C SER A 161 -4.86 9.71 2.97
N CYS A 162 -4.12 8.74 2.44
CA CYS A 162 -4.51 7.90 1.31
C CYS A 162 -4.72 6.46 1.79
N PHE A 163 -5.97 6.01 1.86
CA PHE A 163 -6.29 4.71 2.44
C PHE A 163 -5.84 3.57 1.52
N HIS A 164 -5.17 2.60 2.13
CA HIS A 164 -4.58 1.42 1.51
C HIS A 164 -5.26 0.15 2.03
N ASN A 165 -5.74 -0.69 1.13
CA ASN A 165 -6.31 -2.01 1.41
C ASN A 165 -5.22 -3.08 1.45
N HIS A 166 -5.43 -4.12 2.28
CA HIS A 166 -4.46 -5.19 2.38
C HIS A 166 -5.14 -6.52 2.75
N VAL A 167 -4.84 -7.59 2.00
CA VAL A 167 -5.30 -8.96 2.30
C VAL A 167 -4.78 -9.41 3.66
N GLY A 168 -5.63 -10.06 4.46
CA GLY A 168 -5.31 -10.50 5.82
C GLY A 168 -5.53 -9.42 6.88
N THR A 169 -6.01 -8.23 6.52
CA THR A 169 -6.41 -7.17 7.44
C THR A 169 -7.93 -7.02 7.50
N VAL A 170 -8.44 -6.10 8.31
CA VAL A 170 -9.89 -5.88 8.45
C VAL A 170 -10.53 -5.08 7.32
N ILE A 171 -9.73 -4.54 6.37
CA ILE A 171 -10.22 -3.96 5.11
C ILE A 171 -9.44 -4.61 3.97
N GLU A 172 -9.95 -5.72 3.49
CA GLU A 172 -9.35 -6.57 2.46
C GLU A 172 -10.05 -6.42 1.11
N THR A 173 -11.37 -6.59 1.11
CA THR A 173 -12.18 -6.60 -0.11
C THR A 173 -12.70 -5.21 -0.48
N ARG A 174 -13.06 -5.05 -1.77
CA ARG A 174 -13.75 -3.87 -2.25
C ARG A 174 -15.03 -3.59 -1.45
N ALA A 175 -15.79 -4.61 -1.08
CA ALA A 175 -17.01 -4.44 -0.30
C ALA A 175 -16.76 -3.85 1.09
N GLU A 176 -15.70 -4.30 1.79
CA GLU A 176 -15.29 -3.69 3.07
C GLU A 176 -14.78 -2.27 2.87
N PHE A 177 -14.02 -2.04 1.81
CA PHE A 177 -13.54 -0.71 1.46
C PHE A 177 -14.70 0.26 1.19
N GLU A 178 -15.69 -0.14 0.39
CA GLU A 178 -16.87 0.67 0.08
C GLU A 178 -17.74 0.92 1.32
N ARG A 179 -17.85 -0.08 2.23
CA ARG A 179 -18.53 0.09 3.53
C ARG A 179 -17.84 1.16 4.40
N LEU A 180 -16.51 1.20 4.41
CA LEU A 180 -15.75 2.27 5.08
C LEU A 180 -16.00 3.63 4.39
N LEU A 181 -15.90 3.68 3.06
CA LEU A 181 -16.09 4.91 2.29
C LEU A 181 -17.48 5.52 2.48
N ALA A 182 -18.52 4.71 2.67
CA ALA A 182 -19.88 5.18 2.94
C ALA A 182 -20.01 5.95 4.27
N LEU A 183 -19.06 5.76 5.20
CA LEU A 183 -19.01 6.44 6.49
C LEU A 183 -18.06 7.64 6.50
N MET A 184 -17.27 7.83 5.42
CA MET A 184 -16.24 8.87 5.35
C MET A 184 -16.65 10.02 4.43
N PRO A 185 -16.42 11.30 4.82
CA PRO A 185 -16.58 12.43 3.90
C PRO A 185 -15.66 12.28 2.67
N ASN A 186 -16.20 12.56 1.48
CA ASN A 186 -15.48 12.36 0.21
C ASN A 186 -14.26 13.28 0.04
N ASP A 187 -14.24 14.42 0.73
CA ASP A 187 -13.17 15.42 0.68
C ASP A 187 -12.12 15.23 1.78
N LEU A 188 -12.34 14.29 2.69
CA LEU A 188 -11.47 14.05 3.84
C LEU A 188 -10.52 12.87 3.62
N LEU A 189 -11.01 11.75 3.09
CA LEU A 189 -10.22 10.54 2.85
C LEU A 189 -9.93 10.39 1.36
N PHE A 190 -8.65 10.38 0.98
CA PHE A 190 -8.17 10.01 -0.34
C PHE A 190 -7.81 8.53 -0.40
N LEU A 191 -7.45 8.04 -1.59
CA LEU A 191 -7.18 6.62 -1.81
C LEU A 191 -5.75 6.39 -2.28
N GLY A 192 -5.16 5.33 -1.73
CA GLY A 192 -3.88 4.76 -2.13
C GLY A 192 -4.01 3.24 -2.27
N PRO A 193 -4.87 2.75 -3.19
CA PRO A 193 -5.16 1.32 -3.26
C PRO A 193 -3.93 0.50 -3.66
N ASP A 194 -3.91 -0.76 -3.22
CA ASP A 194 -2.97 -1.76 -3.69
C ASP A 194 -3.66 -2.69 -4.71
N THR A 195 -3.16 -2.69 -5.93
CA THR A 195 -3.73 -3.45 -7.03
C THR A 195 -3.62 -4.96 -6.83
N GLY A 196 -2.51 -5.44 -6.28
CA GLY A 196 -2.28 -6.86 -6.03
C GLY A 196 -3.17 -7.39 -4.92
N HIS A 197 -3.34 -6.64 -3.84
CA HIS A 197 -4.23 -7.02 -2.76
C HIS A 197 -5.71 -7.02 -3.20
N LEU A 198 -6.15 -6.07 -4.04
CA LEU A 198 -7.49 -6.13 -4.65
C LEU A 198 -7.68 -7.41 -5.47
N ALA A 199 -6.74 -7.70 -6.37
CA ALA A 199 -6.82 -8.89 -7.22
C ALA A 199 -6.78 -10.19 -6.42
N TRP A 200 -5.94 -10.27 -5.38
CA TRP A 200 -5.89 -11.44 -4.50
C TRP A 200 -7.18 -11.61 -3.70
N ALA A 201 -7.79 -10.54 -3.24
CA ALA A 201 -9.11 -10.57 -2.60
C ALA A 201 -10.24 -11.01 -3.55
N GLY A 202 -9.97 -11.07 -4.85
CA GLY A 202 -10.95 -11.49 -5.87
C GLY A 202 -11.67 -10.32 -6.55
N ASP A 203 -11.23 -9.09 -6.31
CA ASP A 203 -11.77 -7.88 -6.92
C ASP A 203 -11.05 -7.54 -8.23
N ASP A 204 -11.67 -6.69 -9.05
CA ASP A 204 -11.08 -6.17 -10.29
C ASP A 204 -10.36 -4.82 -10.01
N PRO A 205 -9.01 -4.79 -9.96
CA PRO A 205 -8.27 -3.56 -9.70
C PRO A 205 -8.41 -2.52 -10.82
N VAL A 206 -8.66 -2.94 -12.07
CA VAL A 206 -8.90 -2.01 -13.19
C VAL A 206 -10.21 -1.27 -12.99
N ALA A 207 -11.29 -2.01 -12.69
CA ALA A 207 -12.58 -1.40 -12.40
C ALA A 207 -12.51 -0.51 -11.16
N PHE A 208 -11.84 -0.97 -10.08
CA PHE A 208 -11.68 -0.16 -8.86
C PHE A 208 -10.95 1.15 -9.14
N CYS A 209 -9.81 1.12 -9.80
CA CYS A 209 -9.03 2.32 -10.12
C CYS A 209 -9.81 3.29 -11.02
N ARG A 210 -10.58 2.80 -12.00
CA ARG A 210 -11.44 3.63 -12.83
C ARG A 210 -12.56 4.28 -12.04
N ASP A 211 -13.29 3.51 -11.21
CA ASP A 211 -14.44 4.00 -10.45
C ASP A 211 -14.04 5.07 -9.42
N TYR A 212 -12.83 4.98 -8.88
CA TYR A 212 -12.30 5.87 -7.84
C TYR A 212 -11.17 6.81 -8.31
N ALA A 213 -10.93 6.91 -9.62
CA ALA A 213 -9.78 7.64 -10.19
C ALA A 213 -9.61 9.07 -9.64
N SER A 214 -10.71 9.80 -9.44
CA SER A 214 -10.69 11.18 -8.91
C SER A 214 -10.28 11.30 -7.44
N ARG A 215 -10.34 10.19 -6.68
CA ARG A 215 -9.96 10.14 -5.25
C ARG A 215 -8.57 9.55 -5.04
N ILE A 216 -8.00 8.86 -6.02
CA ILE A 216 -6.68 8.24 -5.93
C ILE A 216 -5.61 9.32 -6.03
N LYS A 217 -4.74 9.45 -5.01
CA LYS A 217 -3.60 10.37 -4.99
C LYS A 217 -2.25 9.65 -5.03
N THR A 218 -2.23 8.40 -4.66
CA THR A 218 -1.06 7.51 -4.73
C THR A 218 -1.53 6.08 -4.98
N LEU A 219 -0.66 5.19 -5.42
CA LEU A 219 -1.03 3.82 -5.81
C LEU A 219 0.09 2.85 -5.44
N HIS A 220 -0.22 1.74 -4.78
CA HIS A 220 0.67 0.58 -4.76
C HIS A 220 0.42 -0.27 -6.00
N VAL A 221 1.47 -0.47 -6.76
CA VAL A 221 1.46 -1.21 -8.03
C VAL A 221 2.08 -2.57 -7.77
N LYS A 222 1.24 -3.58 -7.63
CA LYS A 222 1.60 -4.94 -7.25
C LYS A 222 0.86 -5.92 -8.14
N ASP A 223 1.52 -6.96 -8.64
CA ASP A 223 0.95 -7.97 -9.52
C ASP A 223 0.90 -9.33 -8.84
N ILE A 224 -0.04 -10.17 -9.26
CA ILE A 224 -0.26 -11.49 -8.67
C ILE A 224 -0.27 -12.61 -9.70
N ASN A 225 0.11 -13.80 -9.24
CA ASN A 225 -0.08 -15.03 -9.98
C ASN A 225 -1.51 -15.54 -9.80
N GLN A 226 -2.35 -15.33 -10.81
CA GLN A 226 -3.76 -15.71 -10.79
C GLN A 226 -3.98 -17.20 -10.52
N ALA A 227 -3.15 -18.08 -11.08
CA ALA A 227 -3.28 -19.52 -10.87
C ALA A 227 -3.02 -19.92 -9.41
N VAL A 228 -2.05 -19.26 -8.75
CA VAL A 228 -1.77 -19.42 -7.32
C VAL A 228 -2.93 -18.90 -6.47
N ALA A 229 -3.49 -17.73 -6.82
CA ALA A 229 -4.65 -17.18 -6.14
C ALA A 229 -5.86 -18.12 -6.19
N GLU A 230 -6.14 -18.68 -7.37
CA GLU A 230 -7.25 -19.63 -7.56
C GLU A 230 -7.01 -20.95 -6.83
N GLN A 231 -5.80 -21.49 -6.90
CA GLN A 231 -5.44 -22.73 -6.21
C GLN A 231 -5.57 -22.56 -4.69
N GLY A 232 -4.98 -21.50 -4.14
CA GLY A 232 -5.00 -21.27 -2.70
C GLY A 232 -6.41 -21.08 -2.14
N ARG A 233 -7.30 -20.40 -2.88
CA ARG A 233 -8.73 -20.32 -2.52
C ARG A 233 -9.41 -21.69 -2.51
N ARG A 234 -9.14 -22.55 -3.49
CA ARG A 234 -9.71 -23.91 -3.52
C ARG A 234 -9.20 -24.79 -2.38
N GLU A 235 -7.95 -24.61 -1.98
CA GLU A 235 -7.28 -25.43 -0.96
C GLU A 235 -7.35 -24.82 0.45
N GLY A 236 -7.92 -23.62 0.59
CA GLY A 236 -8.09 -22.97 1.89
C GLY A 236 -6.78 -22.52 2.54
N TRP A 237 -5.82 -22.02 1.73
CA TRP A 237 -4.51 -21.58 2.24
C TRP A 237 -4.62 -20.32 3.09
N ASP A 238 -3.74 -20.22 4.08
CA ASP A 238 -3.51 -19.00 4.83
C ASP A 238 -2.54 -18.05 4.07
N TYR A 239 -2.39 -16.83 4.57
CA TYR A 239 -1.54 -15.81 3.96
C TYR A 239 -0.11 -16.30 3.70
N GLN A 240 0.50 -16.98 4.69
CA GLN A 240 1.87 -17.46 4.56
C GLN A 240 2.01 -18.56 3.50
N THR A 241 1.01 -19.42 3.42
CA THR A 241 0.99 -20.49 2.41
C THR A 241 0.87 -19.91 1.00
N PHE A 242 -0.01 -18.93 0.77
CA PHE A 242 -0.07 -18.18 -0.49
C PHE A 242 1.28 -17.57 -0.84
N SER A 243 1.92 -16.87 0.11
CA SER A 243 3.22 -16.24 -0.11
C SER A 243 4.31 -17.24 -0.47
N LYS A 244 4.36 -18.39 0.19
CA LYS A 244 5.32 -19.48 -0.11
C LYS A 244 5.11 -20.10 -1.49
N HIS A 245 3.88 -20.12 -1.99
CA HIS A 245 3.56 -20.64 -3.31
C HIS A 245 3.66 -19.59 -4.43
N GLY A 246 4.14 -18.38 -4.12
CA GLY A 246 4.43 -17.35 -5.11
C GLY A 246 3.18 -16.64 -5.60
N ILE A 247 2.32 -16.19 -4.68
CA ILE A 247 1.17 -15.33 -5.00
C ILE A 247 1.63 -14.03 -5.66
N TRP A 248 2.76 -13.48 -5.23
CA TRP A 248 3.33 -12.26 -5.77
C TRP A 248 4.19 -12.54 -7.00
N THR A 249 4.13 -11.65 -7.98
CA THR A 249 4.99 -11.71 -9.17
C THR A 249 5.38 -10.29 -9.62
N GLU A 250 6.41 -10.21 -10.45
CA GLU A 250 6.86 -8.96 -11.05
C GLU A 250 5.81 -8.41 -12.00
N LEU A 251 5.72 -7.08 -12.10
CA LEU A 251 4.75 -6.40 -12.96
C LEU A 251 4.84 -6.88 -14.41
N GLY A 252 3.68 -7.14 -15.00
CA GLY A 252 3.54 -7.65 -16.36
C GLY A 252 3.78 -9.15 -16.52
N ARG A 253 4.05 -9.87 -15.43
CA ARG A 253 4.11 -11.34 -15.39
C ARG A 253 2.87 -11.97 -14.76
N GLY A 254 2.02 -11.15 -14.15
CA GLY A 254 0.78 -11.57 -13.52
C GLY A 254 -0.45 -11.30 -14.39
N ALA A 255 -1.59 -11.04 -13.74
CA ALA A 255 -2.88 -10.97 -14.39
C ALA A 255 -3.43 -9.54 -14.53
N ILE A 256 -2.78 -8.52 -13.95
CA ILE A 256 -3.34 -7.17 -13.85
C ILE A 256 -2.97 -6.33 -15.08
N ASP A 257 -3.97 -5.71 -15.71
CA ASP A 257 -3.78 -4.78 -16.83
C ASP A 257 -3.40 -3.38 -16.33
N PHE A 258 -2.12 -3.18 -16.04
CA PHE A 258 -1.59 -1.87 -15.65
C PHE A 258 -1.66 -0.84 -16.79
N GLY A 259 -1.63 -1.27 -18.04
CA GLY A 259 -1.81 -0.38 -19.18
C GLY A 259 -3.15 0.35 -19.10
N GLN A 260 -4.23 -0.40 -18.83
CA GLN A 260 -5.57 0.17 -18.68
C GLN A 260 -5.68 1.01 -17.39
N ILE A 261 -5.14 0.54 -16.24
CA ILE A 261 -5.15 1.31 -14.99
C ILE A 261 -4.52 2.68 -15.20
N PHE A 262 -3.31 2.75 -15.76
CA PHE A 262 -2.63 4.03 -15.97
C PHE A 262 -3.26 4.89 -17.06
N ALA A 263 -3.91 4.30 -18.05
CA ALA A 263 -4.69 5.06 -19.04
C ALA A 263 -5.89 5.75 -18.37
N ASP A 264 -6.66 5.03 -17.55
CA ASP A 264 -7.82 5.57 -16.82
C ASP A 264 -7.40 6.65 -15.81
N LEU A 265 -6.33 6.42 -15.04
CA LEU A 265 -5.80 7.38 -14.09
C LEU A 265 -5.27 8.65 -14.77
N LYS A 266 -4.53 8.54 -15.88
CA LYS A 266 -4.06 9.68 -16.67
C LYS A 266 -5.23 10.49 -17.22
N ALA A 267 -6.27 9.83 -17.73
CA ALA A 267 -7.48 10.48 -18.22
C ALA A 267 -8.23 11.26 -17.12
N ALA A 268 -8.18 10.78 -15.89
CA ALA A 268 -8.72 11.45 -14.70
C ALA A 268 -7.81 12.55 -14.12
N GLY A 269 -6.62 12.78 -14.70
CA GLY A 269 -5.66 13.81 -14.24
C GLY A 269 -4.80 13.38 -13.07
N PHE A 270 -4.62 12.08 -12.83
CA PHE A 270 -3.75 11.58 -11.75
C PHE A 270 -2.31 12.09 -11.94
N ALA A 271 -1.79 12.70 -10.88
CA ALA A 271 -0.43 13.18 -10.74
C ALA A 271 0.05 12.87 -9.33
N GLY A 272 0.80 11.78 -9.17
CA GLY A 272 1.21 11.30 -7.85
C GLY A 272 2.21 10.16 -7.95
N TRP A 273 2.39 9.45 -6.86
CA TRP A 273 3.30 8.34 -6.77
C TRP A 273 2.62 7.01 -7.11
N ALA A 274 3.29 6.21 -7.95
CA ALA A 274 3.02 4.80 -8.15
C ALA A 274 4.18 4.00 -7.52
N ILE A 275 3.92 3.33 -6.40
CA ILE A 275 4.92 2.60 -5.64
C ILE A 275 4.85 1.12 -6.03
N VAL A 276 5.92 0.61 -6.64
CA VAL A 276 6.03 -0.80 -7.03
C VAL A 276 6.39 -1.64 -5.81
N GLU A 277 5.68 -2.74 -5.60
CA GLU A 277 6.00 -3.73 -4.58
C GLU A 277 5.88 -5.15 -5.13
N THR A 278 6.79 -6.02 -4.68
CA THR A 278 6.72 -7.47 -4.83
C THR A 278 7.15 -8.05 -3.49
N ASP A 279 6.19 -8.38 -2.61
CA ASP A 279 6.50 -8.71 -1.21
C ASP A 279 7.47 -9.87 -1.08
N VAL A 280 7.29 -10.90 -1.92
CA VAL A 280 8.18 -12.07 -1.99
C VAL A 280 8.42 -12.41 -3.46
N THR A 281 9.59 -12.07 -3.96
CA THR A 281 9.97 -12.42 -5.34
C THR A 281 10.32 -13.89 -5.48
N GLN A 282 10.04 -14.46 -6.66
CA GLN A 282 10.49 -15.78 -7.08
C GLN A 282 11.78 -15.70 -7.93
N LEU A 283 12.31 -14.50 -8.17
CA LEU A 283 13.59 -14.30 -8.86
C LEU A 283 14.77 -14.48 -7.90
N ALA A 284 15.97 -14.51 -8.46
CA ALA A 284 17.19 -14.79 -7.68
C ALA A 284 17.48 -13.70 -6.63
N THR A 285 17.14 -12.43 -6.92
CA THR A 285 17.40 -11.30 -6.01
C THR A 285 16.28 -10.27 -6.06
N PRO A 286 16.05 -9.50 -4.97
CA PRO A 286 15.16 -8.35 -4.95
C PRO A 286 15.51 -7.29 -6.01
N LEU A 287 16.79 -7.05 -6.26
CA LEU A 287 17.23 -6.12 -7.30
C LEU A 287 16.77 -6.56 -8.70
N GLU A 288 16.87 -7.85 -9.02
CA GLU A 288 16.38 -8.39 -10.30
C GLU A 288 14.86 -8.17 -10.44
N SER A 289 14.09 -8.46 -9.39
CA SER A 289 12.65 -8.20 -9.34
C SER A 289 12.33 -6.73 -9.59
N ALA A 290 13.02 -5.83 -8.90
CA ALA A 290 12.86 -4.39 -9.05
C ALA A 290 13.17 -3.92 -10.49
N ILE A 291 14.24 -4.43 -11.11
CA ILE A 291 14.63 -4.11 -12.50
C ILE A 291 13.54 -4.58 -13.47
N VAL A 292 13.05 -5.82 -13.34
CA VAL A 292 12.02 -6.38 -14.22
C VAL A 292 10.75 -5.55 -14.15
N SER A 293 10.25 -5.26 -12.96
CA SER A 293 9.04 -4.43 -12.76
C SER A 293 9.22 -3.02 -13.30
N ARG A 294 10.40 -2.40 -13.10
CA ARG A 294 10.70 -1.07 -13.63
C ARG A 294 10.75 -1.02 -15.16
N GLN A 295 11.32 -2.05 -15.79
CA GLN A 295 11.38 -2.17 -17.25
C GLN A 295 9.98 -2.28 -17.85
N TYR A 296 9.08 -3.05 -17.23
CA TYR A 296 7.70 -3.14 -17.65
C TYR A 296 7.00 -1.79 -17.60
N LEU A 297 7.11 -1.02 -16.50
CA LEU A 297 6.49 0.32 -16.42
C LEU A 297 7.07 1.30 -17.46
N ARG A 298 8.38 1.22 -17.74
CA ARG A 298 8.98 2.00 -18.83
C ARG A 298 8.38 1.67 -20.20
N SER A 299 8.01 0.43 -20.45
CA SER A 299 7.34 0.04 -21.70
C SER A 299 5.94 0.63 -21.83
N LEU A 300 5.31 1.04 -20.71
CA LEU A 300 4.04 1.76 -20.65
C LEU A 300 4.21 3.30 -20.66
N GLY A 301 5.44 3.80 -20.83
CA GLY A 301 5.73 5.23 -20.87
C GLY A 301 5.73 5.91 -19.48
N LEU A 302 6.11 5.16 -18.44
CA LEU A 302 6.20 5.59 -17.04
C LEU A 302 7.62 5.61 -16.52
#